data_d5685f651f09a844d3b682f6188c1f6f
#
_entry.id   d5685f651f09a844d3b682f6188c1f6f
#
_cell.length_a   1.000
_cell.length_b   1.000
_cell.length_c   1.000
_cell.angle_alpha   90.00
_cell.angle_beta   90.00
_cell.angle_gamma   90.00
#
_symmetry.space_group_name_H-M   'P 1'
#
loop_
_entity.id
_entity.type
_entity.pdbx_description
1 polymer ?
#
loop_
_entity_poly.entity_id
_entity_poly.type
_entity_poly.pdbx_seq_one_letter_code
_entity_poly.pdbx_strand_id
1 'polypeptide(L)'
;ILKHANDELGAVAVQSYLANATPEMLDDIYPHLGPWILSRNIIQEKIAEINQSRKMAPGQPFIDFEGEDVNGNKVKLSDYVGKGKYVIVDFSASWCGPCKEEMPNLANIYNTYKHTNFDMVTVMVWDKLEASKKMLKEFDVNWKSIVNVGMKPMELYGFSGIPRIILFAPDGTIIHNELRGDLIKAKLQEVSDL
;
A
#
# COMPACT_ATOMS: atom_id res chain seq x y z
N ILE A 1 -15.82 23.41 -15.12
CA ILE A 1 -15.92 22.04 -15.71
C ILE A 1 -17.30 21.85 -16.37
N LEU A 2 -18.42 22.04 -15.66
CA LEU A 2 -19.77 21.71 -16.18
C LEU A 2 -20.15 22.40 -17.49
N LYS A 3 -19.72 23.64 -17.72
CA LYS A 3 -19.99 24.36 -19.00
C LYS A 3 -19.22 23.79 -20.19
N HIS A 4 -18.13 23.06 -19.91
CA HIS A 4 -17.21 22.48 -20.88
C HIS A 4 -17.10 20.97 -20.72
N ALA A 5 -18.20 20.32 -20.31
CA ALA A 5 -18.23 18.90 -19.97
C ALA A 5 -17.86 17.94 -21.12
N ASN A 6 -17.76 18.45 -22.34
CA ASN A 6 -17.51 17.64 -23.54
C ASN A 6 -16.63 18.35 -24.59
N ASP A 7 -15.73 19.24 -24.18
CA ASP A 7 -14.78 19.92 -25.06
C ASP A 7 -13.34 19.92 -24.50
N GLU A 8 -12.41 20.50 -25.29
CA GLU A 8 -10.98 20.47 -24.96
C GLU A 8 -10.64 21.28 -23.72
N LEU A 9 -11.30 22.40 -23.48
CA LEU A 9 -11.09 23.21 -22.28
C LEU A 9 -11.53 22.46 -21.03
N GLY A 10 -12.66 21.75 -21.12
CA GLY A 10 -13.12 20.87 -20.05
C GLY A 10 -12.18 19.70 -19.80
N ALA A 11 -11.59 19.08 -20.83
CA ALA A 11 -10.63 18.00 -20.68
C ALA A 11 -9.39 18.46 -19.89
N VAL A 12 -8.84 19.63 -20.20
CA VAL A 12 -7.71 20.22 -19.45
C VAL A 12 -8.08 20.46 -17.98
N ALA A 13 -9.25 21.05 -17.74
CA ALA A 13 -9.74 21.31 -16.39
C ALA A 13 -9.97 20.00 -15.60
N VAL A 14 -10.54 18.97 -16.23
CA VAL A 14 -10.77 17.64 -15.62
C VAL A 14 -9.45 16.96 -15.34
N GLN A 15 -8.49 16.98 -16.27
CA GLN A 15 -7.16 16.40 -16.04
C GLN A 15 -6.47 17.04 -14.82
N SER A 16 -6.52 18.37 -14.72
CA SER A 16 -5.97 19.10 -13.57
C SER A 16 -6.70 18.77 -12.26
N TYR A 17 -8.04 18.64 -12.31
CA TYR A 17 -8.84 18.24 -11.15
C TYR A 17 -8.51 16.82 -10.69
N LEU A 18 -8.44 15.86 -11.62
CA LEU A 18 -8.17 14.46 -11.31
C LEU A 18 -6.72 14.21 -10.86
N ALA A 19 -5.80 15.14 -11.08
CA ALA A 19 -4.39 14.96 -10.67
C ALA A 19 -4.23 14.69 -9.17
N ASN A 20 -5.12 15.30 -8.34
CA ASN A 20 -5.12 15.13 -6.88
C ASN A 20 -6.50 14.69 -6.35
N ALA A 21 -7.34 14.11 -7.19
CA ALA A 21 -8.69 13.73 -6.80
C ALA A 21 -8.70 12.47 -5.95
N THR A 22 -9.54 12.49 -4.90
CA THR A 22 -9.91 11.30 -4.15
C THR A 22 -11.00 10.50 -4.88
N PRO A 23 -11.26 9.24 -4.48
CA PRO A 23 -12.38 8.47 -5.01
C PRO A 23 -13.74 9.18 -4.90
N GLU A 24 -14.00 9.87 -3.78
CA GLU A 24 -15.24 10.62 -3.56
C GLU A 24 -15.34 11.82 -4.52
N MET A 25 -14.23 12.54 -4.73
CA MET A 25 -14.17 13.63 -5.71
C MET A 25 -14.41 13.14 -7.15
N LEU A 26 -13.95 11.92 -7.46
CA LEU A 26 -14.25 11.31 -8.76
C LEU A 26 -15.73 10.97 -8.88
N ASP A 27 -16.36 10.42 -7.83
CA ASP A 27 -17.78 10.09 -7.84
C ASP A 27 -18.65 11.34 -8.06
N ASP A 28 -18.26 12.47 -7.47
CA ASP A 28 -18.95 13.75 -7.62
C ASP A 28 -18.86 14.30 -9.05
N ILE A 29 -17.70 14.18 -9.71
CA ILE A 29 -17.50 14.78 -11.03
C ILE A 29 -17.89 13.86 -12.19
N TYR A 30 -17.71 12.53 -12.03
CA TYR A 30 -17.86 11.53 -13.09
C TYR A 30 -19.22 11.60 -13.81
N PRO A 31 -20.38 11.74 -13.13
CA PRO A 31 -21.68 11.82 -13.80
C PRO A 31 -21.86 13.05 -14.68
N HIS A 32 -20.99 14.05 -14.55
CA HIS A 32 -21.04 15.31 -15.28
C HIS A 32 -20.04 15.39 -16.45
N LEU A 33 -19.26 14.32 -16.68
CA LEU A 33 -18.29 14.27 -17.77
C LEU A 33 -18.94 13.75 -19.05
N GLY A 34 -18.77 14.51 -20.14
CA GLY A 34 -19.26 14.10 -21.44
C GLY A 34 -18.45 12.98 -22.10
N PRO A 35 -19.06 12.24 -23.06
CA PRO A 35 -18.43 11.06 -23.68
C PRO A 35 -17.08 11.37 -24.32
N TRP A 36 -16.90 12.56 -24.89
CA TRP A 36 -15.65 12.95 -25.51
C TRP A 36 -14.50 13.09 -24.49
N ILE A 37 -14.75 13.68 -23.31
CA ILE A 37 -13.76 13.74 -22.21
C ILE A 37 -13.44 12.34 -21.72
N LEU A 38 -14.47 11.53 -21.49
CA LEU A 38 -14.32 10.15 -21.01
C LEU A 38 -13.60 9.23 -22.01
N SER A 39 -13.59 9.56 -23.31
CA SER A 39 -12.83 8.81 -24.32
C SER A 39 -11.33 9.12 -24.34
N ARG A 40 -10.86 10.15 -23.62
CA ARG A 40 -9.45 10.55 -23.59
C ARG A 40 -8.63 9.58 -22.75
N ASN A 41 -7.61 8.97 -23.33
CA ASN A 41 -6.77 7.97 -22.65
C ASN A 41 -6.23 8.47 -21.31
N ILE A 42 -5.71 9.70 -21.27
CA ILE A 42 -5.15 10.31 -20.05
C ILE A 42 -6.19 10.42 -18.93
N ILE A 43 -7.46 10.70 -19.28
CA ILE A 43 -8.57 10.75 -18.31
C ILE A 43 -8.94 9.35 -17.85
N GLN A 44 -9.01 8.38 -18.76
CA GLN A 44 -9.32 6.98 -18.42
C GLN A 44 -8.24 6.37 -17.52
N GLU A 45 -6.96 6.60 -17.81
CA GLU A 45 -5.84 6.16 -16.99
C GLU A 45 -5.95 6.72 -15.57
N LYS A 46 -6.25 8.02 -15.44
CA LYS A 46 -6.39 8.67 -14.14
C LYS A 46 -7.60 8.18 -13.35
N ILE A 47 -8.73 7.97 -14.02
CA ILE A 47 -9.93 7.36 -13.43
C ILE A 47 -9.62 5.94 -12.94
N ALA A 48 -8.90 5.15 -13.74
CA ALA A 48 -8.50 3.80 -13.35
C ALA A 48 -7.58 3.81 -12.13
N GLU A 49 -6.60 4.73 -12.07
CA GLU A 49 -5.71 4.92 -10.91
C GLU A 49 -6.50 5.27 -9.64
N ILE A 50 -7.42 6.25 -9.72
CA ILE A 50 -8.27 6.65 -8.59
C ILE A 50 -9.16 5.48 -8.13
N ASN A 51 -9.78 4.75 -9.07
CA ASN A 51 -10.59 3.57 -8.73
C ASN A 51 -9.74 2.44 -8.12
N GLN A 52 -8.50 2.29 -8.58
CA GLN A 52 -7.58 1.31 -7.99
C GLN A 52 -7.22 1.66 -6.54
N SER A 53 -7.08 2.95 -6.21
CA SER A 53 -6.78 3.39 -4.86
C SER A 53 -7.88 3.05 -3.83
N ARG A 54 -9.14 2.84 -4.29
CA ARG A 54 -10.25 2.37 -3.44
C ARG A 54 -9.96 1.04 -2.76
N LYS A 55 -9.17 0.17 -3.41
CA LYS A 55 -8.81 -1.15 -2.88
C LYS A 55 -7.96 -1.06 -1.62
N MET A 56 -7.28 0.07 -1.43
CA MET A 56 -6.46 0.33 -0.24
C MET A 56 -7.13 1.29 0.74
N ALA A 57 -8.37 1.71 0.51
CA ALA A 57 -9.06 2.61 1.42
C ALA A 57 -9.22 1.96 2.81
N PRO A 58 -9.14 2.74 3.91
CA PRO A 58 -9.51 2.26 5.23
C PRO A 58 -10.90 1.61 5.20
N GLY A 59 -11.05 0.48 5.89
CA GLY A 59 -12.27 -0.33 5.89
C GLY A 59 -12.30 -1.43 4.82
N GLN A 60 -11.40 -1.44 3.83
CA GLN A 60 -11.30 -2.53 2.86
C GLN A 60 -10.54 -3.72 3.43
N PRO A 61 -10.92 -4.96 3.06
CA PRO A 61 -10.17 -6.15 3.45
C PRO A 61 -8.80 -6.19 2.74
N PHE A 62 -7.84 -6.90 3.33
CA PHE A 62 -6.58 -7.18 2.65
C PHE A 62 -6.80 -8.02 1.39
N ILE A 63 -5.88 -7.87 0.42
CA ILE A 63 -5.86 -8.66 -0.81
C ILE A 63 -4.74 -9.68 -0.69
N ASP A 64 -5.08 -10.96 -0.75
CA ASP A 64 -4.10 -12.04 -0.58
C ASP A 64 -3.17 -12.20 -1.79
N PHE A 65 -1.95 -12.61 -1.54
CA PHE A 65 -0.97 -12.99 -2.55
C PHE A 65 0.03 -14.00 -1.97
N GLU A 66 0.68 -14.73 -2.88
CA GLU A 66 1.66 -15.77 -2.55
C GLU A 66 3.09 -15.26 -2.81
N GLY A 67 4.02 -15.76 -2.01
CA GLY A 67 5.46 -15.57 -2.15
C GLY A 67 6.21 -16.68 -1.43
N GLU A 68 7.44 -16.38 -1.02
CA GLU A 68 8.29 -17.28 -0.24
C GLU A 68 8.77 -16.59 1.04
N ASP A 69 9.01 -17.37 2.09
CA ASP A 69 9.79 -16.88 3.22
C ASP A 69 11.30 -16.87 2.86
N VAL A 70 12.15 -16.39 3.78
CA VAL A 70 13.61 -16.34 3.56
C VAL A 70 14.25 -17.72 3.38
N ASN A 71 13.57 -18.79 3.82
CA ASN A 71 14.02 -20.16 3.70
C ASN A 71 13.53 -20.86 2.42
N GLY A 72 12.70 -20.18 1.61
CA GLY A 72 12.13 -20.70 0.38
C GLY A 72 10.83 -21.49 0.56
N ASN A 73 10.21 -21.45 1.73
CA ASN A 73 8.88 -22.05 1.93
C ASN A 73 7.83 -21.13 1.34
N LYS A 74 6.83 -21.72 0.66
CA LYS A 74 5.69 -20.96 0.15
C LYS A 74 4.85 -20.42 1.30
N VAL A 75 4.53 -19.14 1.22
CA VAL A 75 3.71 -18.42 2.20
C VAL A 75 2.75 -17.48 1.48
N LYS A 76 1.69 -17.08 2.18
CA LYS A 76 0.70 -16.11 1.72
C LYS A 76 0.61 -14.96 2.70
N LEU A 77 0.12 -13.80 2.25
CA LEU A 77 -0.17 -12.71 3.17
C LEU A 77 -1.20 -13.12 4.22
N SER A 78 -2.19 -13.94 3.83
CA SER A 78 -3.21 -14.51 4.72
C SER A 78 -2.66 -15.43 5.81
N ASP A 79 -1.40 -15.85 5.77
CA ASP A 79 -0.77 -16.59 6.88
C ASP A 79 -0.47 -15.67 8.08
N TYR A 80 -0.42 -14.36 7.85
CA TYR A 80 -0.03 -13.35 8.84
C TYR A 80 -1.13 -12.35 9.15
N VAL A 81 -1.87 -11.87 8.14
CA VAL A 81 -2.94 -10.86 8.25
C VAL A 81 -4.30 -11.54 8.46
N GLY A 82 -5.17 -10.93 9.28
CA GLY A 82 -6.49 -11.51 9.59
C GLY A 82 -6.43 -12.70 10.55
N LYS A 83 -5.40 -12.76 11.42
CA LYS A 83 -5.19 -13.84 12.40
C LYS A 83 -5.38 -13.39 13.84
N GLY A 84 -6.18 -12.34 14.05
CA GLY A 84 -6.49 -11.85 15.37
C GLY A 84 -5.46 -10.87 15.95
N LYS A 85 -4.48 -10.41 15.15
CA LYS A 85 -3.49 -9.40 15.53
C LYS A 85 -3.55 -8.18 14.64
N TYR A 86 -3.16 -7.03 15.17
CA TYR A 86 -2.78 -5.89 14.35
C TYR A 86 -1.49 -6.19 13.59
N VAL A 87 -1.46 -5.91 12.31
CA VAL A 87 -0.28 -6.22 11.48
C VAL A 87 0.14 -5.00 10.67
N ILE A 88 1.41 -4.62 10.82
CA ILE A 88 2.05 -3.72 9.85
C ILE A 88 2.60 -4.57 8.70
N VAL A 89 2.22 -4.21 7.47
CA VAL A 89 2.82 -4.73 6.24
C VAL A 89 3.61 -3.61 5.58
N ASP A 90 4.94 -3.80 5.50
CA ASP A 90 5.88 -2.90 4.84
C ASP A 90 6.26 -3.46 3.48
N PHE A 91 5.84 -2.79 2.40
CA PHE A 91 6.27 -3.10 1.04
C PHE A 91 7.56 -2.34 0.72
N SER A 92 8.63 -3.07 0.47
CA SER A 92 10.01 -2.59 0.42
C SER A 92 10.80 -3.21 -0.73
N ALA A 93 12.00 -2.68 -1.03
CA ALA A 93 12.95 -3.29 -1.95
C ALA A 93 14.40 -2.95 -1.58
N SER A 94 15.33 -3.82 -1.93
CA SER A 94 16.75 -3.66 -1.60
C SER A 94 17.43 -2.46 -2.26
N TRP A 95 16.90 -1.99 -3.37
CA TRP A 95 17.39 -0.81 -4.11
C TRP A 95 16.73 0.50 -3.66
N CYS A 96 15.72 0.45 -2.79
CA CYS A 96 14.93 1.59 -2.34
C CYS A 96 15.62 2.29 -1.15
N GLY A 97 16.19 3.47 -1.39
CA GLY A 97 16.85 4.28 -0.36
C GLY A 97 15.92 4.63 0.81
N PRO A 98 14.76 5.28 0.57
CA PRO A 98 13.81 5.62 1.63
C PRO A 98 13.29 4.40 2.42
N CYS A 99 13.21 3.22 1.79
CA CYS A 99 12.84 1.99 2.49
C CYS A 99 13.92 1.61 3.53
N LYS A 100 15.19 1.70 3.15
CA LYS A 100 16.32 1.42 4.07
C LYS A 100 16.37 2.41 5.23
N GLU A 101 16.06 3.69 4.97
CA GLU A 101 15.99 4.72 6.01
C GLU A 101 14.87 4.44 7.03
N GLU A 102 13.77 3.81 6.62
CA GLU A 102 12.66 3.44 7.50
C GLU A 102 12.93 2.18 8.34
N MET A 103 13.83 1.27 7.92
CA MET A 103 14.10 0.00 8.61
C MET A 103 14.44 0.14 10.10
N PRO A 104 15.30 1.07 10.55
CA PRO A 104 15.59 1.24 11.96
C PRO A 104 14.35 1.63 12.79
N ASN A 105 13.44 2.44 12.23
CA ASN A 105 12.19 2.81 12.87
C ASN A 105 11.27 1.59 12.99
N LEU A 106 11.12 0.81 11.92
CA LEU A 106 10.34 -0.44 11.93
C LEU A 106 10.89 -1.44 12.96
N ALA A 107 12.21 -1.59 13.04
CA ALA A 107 12.84 -2.45 14.03
C ALA A 107 12.54 -2.01 15.47
N ASN A 108 12.58 -0.70 15.75
CA ASN A 108 12.22 -0.15 17.05
C ASN A 108 10.75 -0.39 17.38
N ILE A 109 9.85 -0.17 16.43
CA ILE A 109 8.41 -0.44 16.58
C ILE A 109 8.19 -1.93 16.86
N TYR A 110 8.76 -2.82 16.05
CA TYR A 110 8.60 -4.26 16.25
C TYR A 110 9.08 -4.69 17.64
N ASN A 111 10.27 -4.26 18.06
CA ASN A 111 10.82 -4.59 19.37
C ASN A 111 9.96 -4.06 20.54
N THR A 112 9.29 -2.93 20.34
CA THR A 112 8.38 -2.36 21.35
C THR A 112 7.09 -3.18 21.49
N TYR A 113 6.51 -3.63 20.37
CA TYR A 113 5.16 -4.21 20.35
C TYR A 113 5.09 -5.73 20.12
N LYS A 114 6.20 -6.42 19.80
CA LYS A 114 6.22 -7.88 19.45
C LYS A 114 5.66 -8.83 20.50
N HIS A 115 5.50 -8.39 21.73
CA HIS A 115 4.94 -9.18 22.84
C HIS A 115 3.47 -8.82 23.15
N THR A 116 2.86 -7.98 22.34
CA THR A 116 1.47 -7.56 22.43
C THR A 116 0.62 -8.23 21.34
N ASN A 117 -0.60 -7.73 21.13
CA ASN A 117 -1.47 -8.18 20.03
C ASN A 117 -1.07 -7.58 18.68
N PHE A 118 0.23 -7.65 18.35
CA PHE A 118 0.85 -7.04 17.18
C PHE A 118 1.77 -8.02 16.44
N ASP A 119 1.87 -7.86 15.12
CA ASP A 119 2.89 -8.52 14.30
C ASP A 119 3.33 -7.58 13.15
N MET A 120 4.39 -7.93 12.44
CA MET A 120 4.94 -7.18 11.33
C MET A 120 5.37 -8.13 10.21
N VAL A 121 5.16 -7.68 8.96
CA VAL A 121 5.59 -8.41 7.75
C VAL A 121 6.25 -7.44 6.80
N THR A 122 7.49 -7.70 6.38
CA THR A 122 8.12 -6.98 5.27
C THR A 122 7.94 -7.78 3.98
N VAL A 123 7.39 -7.16 2.96
CA VAL A 123 7.15 -7.74 1.64
C VAL A 123 8.12 -7.10 0.64
N MET A 124 9.05 -7.92 0.13
CA MET A 124 10.05 -7.46 -0.83
C MET A 124 9.48 -7.52 -2.24
N VAL A 125 9.03 -6.36 -2.74
CA VAL A 125 8.42 -6.20 -4.08
C VAL A 125 9.42 -5.69 -5.09
N TRP A 126 9.21 -6.00 -6.37
CA TRP A 126 10.02 -5.50 -7.49
C TRP A 126 11.53 -5.64 -7.24
N ASP A 127 11.93 -6.78 -6.70
CA ASP A 127 13.29 -7.01 -6.25
C ASP A 127 13.79 -8.40 -6.65
N LYS A 128 15.11 -8.59 -6.64
CA LYS A 128 15.76 -9.88 -6.84
C LYS A 128 15.86 -10.62 -5.51
N LEU A 129 15.53 -11.91 -5.49
CA LEU A 129 15.50 -12.74 -4.29
C LEU A 129 16.77 -12.62 -3.43
N GLU A 130 17.95 -12.73 -4.04
CA GLU A 130 19.22 -12.66 -3.28
C GLU A 130 19.50 -11.26 -2.71
N ALA A 131 19.09 -10.20 -3.44
CA ALA A 131 19.23 -8.83 -2.96
C ALA A 131 18.26 -8.56 -1.80
N SER A 132 17.02 -9.06 -1.88
CA SER A 132 16.05 -9.03 -0.79
C SER A 132 16.57 -9.70 0.46
N LYS A 133 17.06 -10.95 0.35
CA LYS A 133 17.63 -11.71 1.47
C LYS A 133 18.82 -11.00 2.11
N LYS A 134 19.69 -10.39 1.27
CA LYS A 134 20.85 -9.64 1.75
C LYS A 134 20.41 -8.42 2.57
N MET A 135 19.46 -7.63 2.07
CA MET A 135 18.92 -6.46 2.78
C MET A 135 18.28 -6.85 4.11
N LEU A 136 17.40 -7.87 4.12
CA LEU A 136 16.74 -8.33 5.34
C LEU A 136 17.76 -8.77 6.41
N LYS A 137 18.87 -9.40 6.00
CA LYS A 137 19.97 -9.76 6.90
C LYS A 137 20.78 -8.55 7.34
N GLU A 138 21.08 -7.60 6.46
CA GLU A 138 21.84 -6.37 6.76
C GLU A 138 21.16 -5.51 7.82
N PHE A 139 19.82 -5.43 7.78
CA PHE A 139 19.01 -4.67 8.73
C PHE A 139 18.51 -5.51 9.92
N ASP A 140 19.03 -6.74 10.10
CA ASP A 140 18.65 -7.66 11.19
C ASP A 140 17.13 -7.80 11.34
N VAL A 141 16.43 -7.98 10.19
CA VAL A 141 14.97 -8.16 10.17
C VAL A 141 14.63 -9.48 10.84
N ASN A 142 14.13 -9.41 12.07
CA ASN A 142 13.81 -10.55 12.92
C ASN A 142 12.30 -10.82 13.06
N TRP A 143 11.50 -10.20 12.18
CA TRP A 143 10.06 -10.44 11.99
C TRP A 143 9.79 -11.16 10.68
N LYS A 144 8.53 -11.39 10.38
CA LYS A 144 8.11 -12.12 9.17
C LYS A 144 8.46 -11.35 7.89
N SER A 145 8.82 -12.08 6.85
CA SER A 145 9.04 -11.50 5.53
C SER A 145 8.52 -12.39 4.42
N ILE A 146 8.05 -11.76 3.35
CA ILE A 146 7.63 -12.40 2.10
C ILE A 146 8.53 -11.87 0.99
N VAL A 147 9.21 -12.76 0.29
CA VAL A 147 10.12 -12.47 -0.82
C VAL A 147 9.62 -13.14 -2.09
N ASN A 148 10.30 -12.87 -3.21
CA ASN A 148 10.02 -13.50 -4.51
C ASN A 148 8.58 -13.31 -5.03
N VAL A 149 8.00 -12.14 -4.80
CA VAL A 149 6.60 -11.81 -5.21
C VAL A 149 6.52 -10.99 -6.50
N GLY A 150 7.66 -10.52 -7.02
CA GLY A 150 7.71 -9.61 -8.16
C GLY A 150 6.96 -8.29 -7.92
N MET A 151 6.21 -7.83 -8.92
CA MET A 151 5.38 -6.62 -8.83
C MET A 151 3.91 -6.92 -8.46
N LYS A 152 3.53 -8.18 -8.39
CA LYS A 152 2.13 -8.60 -8.21
C LYS A 152 1.42 -7.94 -7.02
N PRO A 153 2.03 -7.79 -5.82
CA PRO A 153 1.37 -7.08 -4.72
C PRO A 153 1.09 -5.61 -5.05
N MET A 154 2.01 -4.93 -5.75
CA MET A 154 1.84 -3.53 -6.14
C MET A 154 0.64 -3.37 -7.10
N GLU A 155 0.51 -4.29 -8.07
CA GLU A 155 -0.61 -4.32 -9.02
C GLU A 155 -1.94 -4.61 -8.32
N LEU A 156 -1.97 -5.57 -7.39
CA LEU A 156 -3.17 -5.94 -6.63
C LEU A 156 -3.68 -4.79 -5.76
N TYR A 157 -2.77 -4.14 -5.03
CA TYR A 157 -3.08 -3.04 -4.14
C TYR A 157 -3.16 -1.68 -4.86
N GLY A 158 -2.66 -1.57 -6.10
CA GLY A 158 -2.78 -0.36 -6.93
C GLY A 158 -1.87 0.77 -6.48
N PHE A 159 -0.65 0.47 -6.05
CA PHE A 159 0.35 1.48 -5.75
C PHE A 159 1.60 1.32 -6.63
N SER A 160 2.23 2.43 -6.97
CA SER A 160 3.42 2.49 -7.84
C SER A 160 4.71 2.90 -7.10
N GLY A 161 4.60 3.31 -5.83
CA GLY A 161 5.74 3.81 -5.04
C GLY A 161 5.96 3.03 -3.75
N ILE A 162 7.22 2.87 -3.36
CA ILE A 162 7.67 2.28 -2.09
C ILE A 162 8.63 3.24 -1.36
N PRO A 163 8.76 3.11 -0.01
CA PRO A 163 8.06 2.19 0.85
C PRO A 163 6.54 2.45 0.83
N ARG A 164 5.74 1.41 1.00
CA ARG A 164 4.32 1.50 1.28
C ARG A 164 4.04 0.71 2.55
N ILE A 165 3.58 1.39 3.60
CA ILE A 165 3.36 0.79 4.91
C ILE A 165 1.87 0.85 5.21
N ILE A 166 1.26 -0.32 5.43
CA ILE A 166 -0.17 -0.50 5.67
C ILE A 166 -0.37 -1.10 7.06
N LEU A 167 -1.28 -0.55 7.84
CA LEU A 167 -1.73 -1.11 9.11
C LEU A 167 -3.06 -1.84 8.90
N PHE A 168 -3.09 -3.11 9.29
CA PHE A 168 -4.28 -3.96 9.27
C PHE A 168 -4.80 -4.23 10.68
N ALA A 169 -6.12 -4.25 10.81
CA ALA A 169 -6.86 -4.70 11.99
C ALA A 169 -6.74 -6.23 12.19
N PRO A 170 -7.11 -6.76 13.37
CA PRO A 170 -7.09 -8.20 13.66
C PRO A 170 -7.90 -9.07 12.71
N ASP A 171 -8.94 -8.54 12.09
CA ASP A 171 -9.76 -9.22 11.09
C ASP A 171 -9.20 -9.12 9.65
N GLY A 172 -8.11 -8.35 9.45
CA GLY A 172 -7.49 -8.12 8.15
C GLY A 172 -8.02 -6.90 7.41
N THR A 173 -8.84 -6.07 8.04
CA THR A 173 -9.31 -4.80 7.50
C THR A 173 -8.20 -3.75 7.51
N ILE A 174 -8.08 -2.96 6.45
CA ILE A 174 -7.12 -1.85 6.37
C ILE A 174 -7.55 -0.73 7.33
N ILE A 175 -6.68 -0.33 8.25
CA ILE A 175 -6.86 0.82 9.12
C ILE A 175 -6.20 2.06 8.50
N HIS A 176 -4.96 1.92 8.03
CA HIS A 176 -4.20 2.95 7.34
C HIS A 176 -3.38 2.36 6.20
N ASN A 177 -3.30 3.07 5.08
CA ASN A 177 -2.69 2.58 3.85
C ASN A 177 -1.41 3.33 3.42
N GLU A 178 -0.97 4.32 4.19
CA GLU A 178 0.23 5.10 3.88
C GLU A 178 0.83 5.68 5.17
N LEU A 179 1.60 4.85 5.87
CA LEU A 179 2.27 5.25 7.11
C LEU A 179 3.77 5.51 6.87
N ARG A 180 4.35 6.46 7.65
CA ARG A 180 5.75 6.85 7.58
C ARG A 180 6.22 7.41 8.92
N GLY A 181 7.49 7.13 9.26
CA GLY A 181 8.16 7.75 10.40
C GLY A 181 7.34 7.67 11.69
N ASP A 182 7.26 8.77 12.41
CA ASP A 182 6.53 8.86 13.70
C ASP A 182 5.03 8.57 13.58
N LEU A 183 4.44 8.74 12.39
CA LEU A 183 3.02 8.47 12.17
C LEU A 183 2.71 6.98 12.38
N ILE A 184 3.64 6.07 12.11
CA ILE A 184 3.43 4.64 12.35
C ILE A 184 3.16 4.37 13.82
N LYS A 185 4.01 4.92 14.70
CA LYS A 185 3.86 4.77 16.15
C LYS A 185 2.59 5.45 16.65
N ALA A 186 2.29 6.66 16.17
CA ALA A 186 1.09 7.39 16.55
C ALA A 186 -0.19 6.61 16.22
N LYS A 187 -0.25 6.01 15.02
CA LYS A 187 -1.41 5.21 14.59
C LYS A 187 -1.53 3.87 15.30
N LEU A 188 -0.42 3.25 15.69
CA LEU A 188 -0.46 2.07 16.57
C LEU A 188 -1.00 2.41 17.96
N GLN A 189 -0.68 3.58 18.51
CA GLN A 189 -1.19 4.02 19.81
C GLN A 189 -2.68 4.36 19.80
N GLU A 190 -3.24 4.77 18.65
CA GLU A 190 -4.68 5.03 18.49
C GLU A 190 -5.52 3.75 18.51
N VAL A 191 -4.97 2.60 18.09
CA VAL A 191 -5.65 1.30 18.10
C VAL A 191 -5.48 0.56 19.41
N SER A 192 -5.56 1.23 20.49
CA SER A 192 -5.26 1.15 21.92
C SER A 192 -5.39 -0.18 22.68
N ASP A 193 -5.47 -1.32 22.02
CA ASP A 193 -5.43 -2.63 22.67
C ASP A 193 -4.04 -3.31 22.52
N LEU A 194 -3.00 -2.49 22.23
CA LEU A 194 -1.62 -2.90 22.07
C LEU A 194 -0.79 -2.73 23.35
#